data_f5db4ccde947dd4e6a10202de3928d4c
#
_entry.id   f5db4ccde947dd4e6a10202de3928d4c
#
_cell.length_a   1.000
_cell.length_b   1.000
_cell.length_c   1.000
_cell.angle_alpha   90.00
_cell.angle_beta   90.00
_cell.angle_gamma   90.00
#
_symmetry.space_group_name_H-M   'P 1'
#
loop_
_entity.id
_entity.type
_entity.pdbx_description
1 polymer ?
#
loop_
_entity_poly.entity_id
_entity_poly.type
_entity_poly.pdbx_seq_one_letter_code
_entity_poly.pdbx_strand_id
1 'polypeptide(L)'
;MKLYNLLQEVILEEIEKNQRLISEGVSTDDVKLAIDGKYNVNILYRDYKNKPPSSRYIQVYNFSKTKAGNKAIRSYQIFGGSKQKTRATGFWKIFRLDRIVGWYPTKVKWVEPVSNKDSSIPKYNSSGDRTMASVNYKVNVDQPQSKNI
;
A
#
# COMPACT_ATOMS: atom_id res chain seq x y z
N MET A 1 -25.39 11.24 -30.24
CA MET A 1 -25.77 12.10 -29.08
C MET A 1 -26.14 11.28 -27.84
N LYS A 2 -27.02 10.29 -27.97
CA LYS A 2 -27.34 9.42 -26.84
C LYS A 2 -26.17 8.63 -26.28
N LEU A 3 -25.30 8.11 -27.17
CA LEU A 3 -24.12 7.36 -26.77
C LEU A 3 -23.12 8.26 -26.01
N TYR A 4 -22.92 9.48 -26.46
CA TYR A 4 -22.05 10.44 -25.80
C TYR A 4 -22.52 10.77 -24.40
N ASN A 5 -23.83 10.96 -24.21
CA ASN A 5 -24.40 11.22 -22.89
C ASN A 5 -24.24 10.03 -21.94
N LEU A 6 -24.42 8.80 -22.45
CA LEU A 6 -24.21 7.59 -21.66
C LEU A 6 -22.77 7.45 -21.20
N LEU A 7 -21.80 7.73 -22.10
CA LEU A 7 -20.39 7.71 -21.74
C LEU A 7 -20.04 8.75 -20.68
N GLN A 8 -20.62 9.94 -20.76
CA GLN A 8 -20.43 10.98 -19.77
C GLN A 8 -20.99 10.57 -18.40
N GLU A 9 -22.16 9.95 -18.37
CA GLU A 9 -22.76 9.44 -17.15
C GLU A 9 -21.89 8.37 -16.49
N VAL A 10 -21.34 7.42 -17.27
CA VAL A 10 -20.43 6.38 -16.76
C VAL A 10 -19.17 7.00 -16.20
N ILE A 11 -18.59 7.98 -16.87
CA ILE A 11 -17.38 8.67 -16.39
C ILE A 11 -17.67 9.41 -15.08
N LEU A 12 -18.82 10.10 -14.99
CA LEU A 12 -19.19 10.81 -13.77
C LEU A 12 -19.42 9.85 -12.60
N GLU A 13 -20.06 8.70 -12.86
CA GLU A 13 -20.24 7.66 -11.84
C GLU A 13 -18.90 7.13 -11.31
N GLU A 14 -17.94 6.89 -12.21
CA GLU A 14 -16.59 6.45 -11.83
C GLU A 14 -15.89 7.51 -10.99
N ILE A 15 -15.97 8.78 -11.37
CA ILE A 15 -15.37 9.89 -10.62
C ILE A 15 -16.01 9.99 -9.24
N GLU A 16 -17.32 9.93 -9.12
CA GLU A 16 -18.03 9.98 -7.84
C GLU A 16 -17.66 8.80 -6.94
N LYS A 17 -17.55 7.60 -7.52
CA LYS A 17 -17.15 6.40 -6.82
C LYS A 17 -15.73 6.54 -6.28
N ASN A 18 -14.80 7.04 -7.10
CA ASN A 18 -13.43 7.29 -6.69
C ASN A 18 -13.34 8.36 -5.60
N GLN A 19 -14.14 9.41 -5.70
CA GLN A 19 -14.18 10.46 -4.68
C GLN A 19 -14.72 9.95 -3.35
N ARG A 20 -15.71 9.07 -3.38
CA ARG A 20 -16.21 8.42 -2.16
C ARG A 20 -15.14 7.54 -1.52
N LEU A 21 -14.41 6.78 -2.31
CA LEU A 21 -13.28 5.97 -1.82
C LEU A 21 -12.21 6.85 -1.17
N ILE A 22 -11.90 7.99 -1.78
CA ILE A 22 -10.93 8.95 -1.25
C ILE A 22 -11.43 9.57 0.06
N SER A 23 -12.71 9.94 0.16
CA SER A 23 -13.25 10.57 1.36
C SER A 23 -13.40 9.61 2.53
N GLU A 24 -13.64 8.33 2.26
CA GLU A 24 -13.80 7.30 3.27
C GLU A 24 -12.48 6.62 3.64
N GLY A 25 -11.42 6.89 2.88
CA GLY A 25 -10.16 6.20 3.01
C GLY A 25 -10.18 4.81 2.39
N VAL A 26 -9.09 4.08 2.54
CA VAL A 26 -8.97 2.73 2.00
C VAL A 26 -9.67 1.77 2.94
N SER A 27 -10.50 0.87 2.40
CA SER A 27 -11.18 -0.13 3.20
C SER A 27 -10.21 -1.23 3.64
N THR A 28 -10.52 -1.84 4.78
CA THR A 28 -9.76 -2.99 5.28
C THR A 28 -9.83 -4.15 4.29
N ASP A 29 -10.99 -4.33 3.63
CA ASP A 29 -11.16 -5.40 2.65
C ASP A 29 -10.26 -5.21 1.44
N ASP A 30 -10.10 -3.99 0.95
CA ASP A 30 -9.18 -3.69 -0.15
C ASP A 30 -7.74 -4.03 0.21
N VAL A 31 -7.33 -3.71 1.43
CA VAL A 31 -6.00 -4.04 1.94
C VAL A 31 -5.81 -5.55 2.01
N LYS A 32 -6.78 -6.27 2.55
CA LYS A 32 -6.71 -7.74 2.65
C LYS A 32 -6.63 -8.41 1.28
N LEU A 33 -7.39 -7.91 0.30
CA LEU A 33 -7.31 -8.42 -1.07
C LEU A 33 -5.92 -8.24 -1.66
N ALA A 34 -5.29 -7.11 -1.45
CA ALA A 34 -3.94 -6.85 -1.93
C ALA A 34 -2.91 -7.75 -1.24
N ILE A 35 -3.09 -8.02 0.05
CA ILE A 35 -2.23 -8.92 0.82
C ILE A 35 -2.39 -10.36 0.34
N ASP A 36 -3.61 -10.85 0.26
CA ASP A 36 -3.89 -12.24 -0.09
C ASP A 36 -3.54 -12.54 -1.54
N GLY A 37 -3.85 -11.64 -2.44
CA GLY A 37 -3.56 -11.77 -3.85
C GLY A 37 -2.12 -11.47 -4.22
N LYS A 38 -1.36 -10.88 -3.31
CA LYS A 38 0.02 -10.44 -3.54
C LYS A 38 0.14 -9.55 -4.77
N TYR A 39 -0.82 -8.63 -4.92
CA TYR A 39 -0.80 -7.66 -6.01
C TYR A 39 -0.01 -6.42 -5.64
N ASN A 40 0.78 -5.93 -6.58
CA ASN A 40 1.35 -4.60 -6.45
C ASN A 40 0.25 -3.56 -6.54
N VAL A 41 0.35 -2.51 -5.75
CA VAL A 41 -0.66 -1.45 -5.67
C VAL A 41 0.00 -0.11 -5.91
N ASN A 42 -0.64 0.72 -6.71
CA ASN A 42 -0.32 2.15 -6.79
C ASN A 42 -1.17 2.87 -5.77
N ILE A 43 -0.54 3.69 -4.95
CA ILE A 43 -1.26 4.55 -4.01
C ILE A 43 -0.88 6.01 -4.25
N LEU A 44 -1.82 6.90 -3.95
CA LEU A 44 -1.55 8.31 -3.76
C LEU A 44 -1.49 8.54 -2.27
N TYR A 45 -0.34 8.97 -1.79
CA TYR A 45 -0.06 9.11 -0.37
C TYR A 45 0.35 10.52 -0.01
N ARG A 46 -0.21 11.02 1.06
CA ARG A 46 0.08 12.36 1.58
C ARG A 46 0.89 12.23 2.87
N ASP A 47 2.17 12.62 2.82
CA ASP A 47 3.05 12.54 4.00
C ASP A 47 2.55 13.44 5.14
N TYR A 48 2.00 14.60 4.80
CA TYR A 48 1.45 15.57 5.76
C TYR A 48 0.17 16.18 5.23
N LYS A 49 -0.68 16.68 6.12
CA LYS A 49 -1.98 17.25 5.75
C LYS A 49 -1.89 18.33 4.64
N ASN A 50 -0.84 19.12 4.65
CA ASN A 50 -0.70 20.25 3.73
C ASN A 50 0.19 19.97 2.53
N LYS A 51 0.68 18.73 2.38
CA LYS A 51 1.47 18.35 1.21
C LYS A 51 0.57 17.74 0.13
N PRO A 52 0.85 18.03 -1.14
CA PRO A 52 0.15 17.30 -2.22
C PRO A 52 0.51 15.83 -2.15
N PRO A 53 -0.43 14.93 -2.48
CA PRO A 53 -0.14 13.50 -2.50
C PRO A 53 0.85 13.15 -3.60
N SER A 54 1.64 12.12 -3.36
CA SER A 54 2.56 11.58 -4.36
C SER A 54 2.27 10.11 -4.61
N SER A 55 2.58 9.67 -5.83
CA SER A 55 2.38 8.28 -6.25
C SER A 55 3.44 7.38 -5.64
N ARG A 56 3.02 6.21 -5.13
CA ARG A 56 3.90 5.18 -4.57
C ARG A 56 3.49 3.83 -5.12
N TYR A 57 4.43 3.05 -5.60
CA TYR A 57 4.21 1.70 -6.09
C TYR A 57 4.71 0.73 -5.02
N ILE A 58 3.79 -0.06 -4.45
CA ILE A 58 4.07 -0.79 -3.22
C ILE A 58 3.66 -2.26 -3.30
N GLN A 59 4.33 -3.07 -2.48
CA GLN A 59 3.91 -4.42 -2.10
C GLN A 59 3.40 -4.35 -0.67
N VAL A 60 2.18 -4.80 -0.43
CA VAL A 60 1.56 -4.72 0.91
C VAL A 60 1.77 -6.03 1.65
N TYR A 61 2.37 -5.96 2.82
CA TYR A 61 2.71 -7.16 3.61
C TYR A 61 1.81 -7.39 4.80
N ASN A 62 1.40 -6.35 5.49
CA ASN A 62 0.48 -6.52 6.61
C ASN A 62 -0.42 -5.31 6.82
N PHE A 63 -1.53 -5.56 7.49
CA PHE A 63 -2.41 -4.56 8.07
C PHE A 63 -2.15 -4.50 9.57
N SER A 64 -1.86 -3.34 10.07
CA SER A 64 -1.41 -3.16 11.44
C SER A 64 -2.02 -1.94 12.09
N LYS A 65 -1.77 -1.81 13.38
CA LYS A 65 -2.10 -0.62 14.14
C LYS A 65 -0.81 -0.09 14.75
N THR A 66 -0.56 1.20 14.56
CA THR A 66 0.62 1.84 15.15
C THR A 66 0.43 2.02 16.66
N LYS A 67 1.53 2.29 17.37
CA LYS A 67 1.46 2.60 18.82
C LYS A 67 0.63 3.83 19.10
N ALA A 68 0.56 4.77 18.17
CA ALA A 68 -0.30 5.95 18.26
C ALA A 68 -1.78 5.64 17.99
N GLY A 69 -2.14 4.40 17.64
CA GLY A 69 -3.51 3.98 17.41
C GLY A 69 -4.02 4.16 15.99
N ASN A 70 -3.15 4.45 15.04
CA ASN A 70 -3.55 4.63 13.65
C ASN A 70 -3.52 3.32 12.87
N LYS A 71 -4.55 3.08 12.07
CA LYS A 71 -4.56 1.96 11.13
C LYS A 71 -3.49 2.22 10.06
N ALA A 72 -2.68 1.20 9.77
CA ALA A 72 -1.55 1.33 8.87
C ALA A 72 -1.25 0.03 8.16
N ILE A 73 -0.49 0.13 7.08
CA ILE A 73 0.03 -1.02 6.36
C ILE A 73 1.55 -0.96 6.33
N ARG A 74 2.17 -2.10 6.55
CA ARG A 74 3.60 -2.26 6.31
C ARG A 74 3.77 -2.70 4.86
N SER A 75 4.54 -1.96 4.10
CA SER A 75 4.73 -2.23 2.69
C SER A 75 6.18 -2.04 2.29
N TYR A 76 6.56 -2.70 1.21
CA TYR A 76 7.81 -2.38 0.55
C TYR A 76 7.51 -1.44 -0.61
N GLN A 77 8.05 -0.24 -0.55
CA GLN A 77 7.89 0.74 -1.61
C GLN A 77 8.94 0.50 -2.67
N ILE A 78 8.50 0.08 -3.86
CA ILE A 78 9.38 -0.24 -4.98
C ILE A 78 9.90 1.05 -5.60
N PHE A 79 9.01 2.01 -5.86
CA PHE A 79 9.39 3.34 -6.33
C PHE A 79 8.28 4.35 -6.04
N GLY A 80 8.60 5.62 -6.21
CA GLY A 80 7.68 6.73 -6.06
C GLY A 80 8.07 7.69 -4.93
N GLY A 81 7.33 8.79 -4.83
CA GLY A 81 7.55 9.83 -3.84
C GLY A 81 8.70 10.76 -4.17
N SER A 82 8.60 12.00 -3.70
CA SER A 82 9.56 13.05 -4.04
C SER A 82 10.95 12.85 -3.45
N LYS A 83 11.04 12.13 -2.32
CA LYS A 83 12.32 11.88 -1.64
C LYS A 83 13.10 10.69 -2.21
N GLN A 84 12.57 10.04 -3.22
CA GLN A 84 13.13 8.79 -3.74
C GLN A 84 14.07 8.95 -4.91
N LYS A 85 14.25 10.14 -5.40
CA LYS A 85 15.10 10.42 -6.56
C LYS A 85 16.55 9.98 -6.38
N THR A 86 16.96 9.77 -5.14
CA THR A 86 18.34 9.41 -4.79
C THR A 86 18.52 7.94 -4.41
N ARG A 87 17.46 7.14 -4.37
CA ARG A 87 17.54 5.73 -4.00
C ARG A 87 17.46 4.84 -5.22
N ALA A 88 18.45 4.01 -5.42
CA ALA A 88 18.49 3.03 -6.51
C ALA A 88 17.54 1.86 -6.26
N THR A 89 17.22 1.55 -5.01
CA THR A 89 16.33 0.48 -4.58
C THR A 89 15.23 1.05 -3.68
N GLY A 90 14.13 0.33 -3.57
CA GLY A 90 13.03 0.72 -2.69
C GLY A 90 13.37 0.53 -1.20
N PHE A 91 12.37 0.67 -0.36
CA PHE A 91 12.55 0.56 1.08
C PHE A 91 11.25 0.17 1.77
N TRP A 92 11.38 -0.37 2.99
CA TRP A 92 10.24 -0.65 3.87
C TRP A 92 9.67 0.64 4.42
N LYS A 93 8.34 0.73 4.40
CA LYS A 93 7.64 1.91 4.92
C LYS A 93 6.29 1.52 5.52
N ILE A 94 5.87 2.26 6.53
CA ILE A 94 4.53 2.19 7.10
C ILE A 94 3.71 3.31 6.49
N PHE A 95 2.56 2.95 5.90
CA PHE A 95 1.62 3.92 5.34
C PHE A 95 0.37 3.93 6.21
N ARG A 96 0.01 5.09 6.71
CA ARG A 96 -1.25 5.28 7.44
C ARG A 96 -2.41 5.26 6.46
N LEU A 97 -3.46 4.51 6.77
CA LEU A 97 -4.61 4.42 5.87
C LEU A 97 -5.32 5.77 5.69
N ASP A 98 -5.35 6.59 6.74
CA ASP A 98 -5.98 7.91 6.67
C ASP A 98 -5.23 8.92 5.79
N ARG A 99 -4.01 8.61 5.40
CA ARG A 99 -3.19 9.44 4.50
C ARG A 99 -3.13 8.91 3.07
N ILE A 100 -3.74 7.77 2.82
CA ILE A 100 -3.88 7.22 1.47
C ILE A 100 -5.11 7.86 0.84
N VAL A 101 -4.88 8.70 -0.17
CA VAL A 101 -5.96 9.43 -0.86
C VAL A 101 -6.34 8.77 -2.19
N GLY A 102 -5.64 7.73 -2.60
CA GLY A 102 -5.97 6.94 -3.78
C GLY A 102 -5.40 5.53 -3.64
N TRP A 103 -6.15 4.53 -4.10
CA TRP A 103 -5.78 3.13 -3.99
C TRP A 103 -6.08 2.44 -5.32
N TYR A 104 -5.04 1.99 -6.02
CA TYR A 104 -5.16 1.43 -7.36
C TYR A 104 -4.41 0.11 -7.45
N PRO A 105 -5.07 -1.02 -7.16
CA PRO A 105 -4.43 -2.32 -7.30
C PRO A 105 -4.14 -2.61 -8.77
N THR A 106 -2.99 -3.20 -9.02
CA THR A 106 -2.59 -3.63 -10.36
C THR A 106 -2.86 -5.12 -10.55
N LYS A 107 -2.68 -5.61 -11.77
CA LYS A 107 -2.73 -7.04 -12.05
C LYS A 107 -1.36 -7.71 -11.90
N VAL A 108 -0.35 -6.96 -11.51
CA VAL A 108 1.01 -7.48 -11.36
C VAL A 108 1.15 -8.13 -9.99
N LYS A 109 1.41 -9.43 -9.98
CA LYS A 109 1.63 -10.18 -8.74
C LYS A 109 3.12 -10.27 -8.43
N TRP A 110 3.44 -10.19 -7.15
CA TRP A 110 4.76 -10.53 -6.66
C TRP A 110 4.70 -11.94 -6.06
N VAL A 111 5.74 -12.74 -6.33
CA VAL A 111 5.76 -14.17 -5.96
C VAL A 111 6.36 -14.36 -4.58
N GLU A 112 7.39 -13.60 -4.30
CA GLU A 112 8.11 -13.67 -3.03
C GLU A 112 8.52 -12.28 -2.57
N PRO A 113 8.79 -12.10 -1.28
CA PRO A 113 9.30 -10.81 -0.78
C PRO A 113 10.59 -10.42 -1.48
N VAL A 114 10.72 -9.12 -1.74
CA VAL A 114 11.93 -8.58 -2.39
C VAL A 114 13.19 -8.88 -1.59
N SER A 115 13.08 -8.99 -0.26
CA SER A 115 14.20 -9.35 0.60
C SER A 115 14.72 -10.76 0.37
N ASN A 116 13.95 -11.63 -0.26
CA ASN A 116 14.42 -12.97 -0.63
C ASN A 116 15.28 -12.95 -1.90
N LYS A 117 15.08 -11.93 -2.74
CA LYS A 117 15.85 -11.78 -3.99
C LYS A 117 17.12 -10.98 -3.81
N ASP A 118 17.13 -10.09 -2.83
CA ASP A 118 18.25 -9.20 -2.56
C ASP A 118 18.55 -9.20 -1.07
N SER A 119 19.69 -9.77 -0.70
CA SER A 119 20.11 -9.91 0.69
C SER A 119 20.45 -8.58 1.37
N SER A 120 20.65 -7.51 0.58
CA SER A 120 20.89 -6.18 1.13
C SER A 120 19.62 -5.53 1.68
N ILE A 121 18.45 -6.05 1.29
CA ILE A 121 17.16 -5.54 1.76
C ILE A 121 16.83 -6.24 3.08
N PRO A 122 16.51 -5.49 4.15
CA PRO A 122 16.07 -6.10 5.41
C PRO A 122 14.84 -6.98 5.19
N LYS A 123 14.81 -8.13 5.86
CA LYS A 123 13.71 -9.06 5.72
C LYS A 123 12.43 -8.53 6.35
N TYR A 124 11.30 -8.96 5.79
CA TYR A 124 10.00 -8.67 6.36
C TYR A 124 9.87 -9.30 7.74
N ASN A 125 9.42 -8.52 8.71
CA ASN A 125 9.17 -9.00 10.07
C ASN A 125 7.67 -9.25 10.24
N SER A 126 7.28 -10.52 10.26
CA SER A 126 5.88 -10.92 10.39
C SER A 126 5.27 -10.57 11.75
N SER A 127 6.10 -10.35 12.76
CA SER A 127 5.64 -9.93 14.09
C SER A 127 5.43 -8.42 14.21
N GLY A 128 5.77 -7.68 13.17
CA GLY A 128 5.70 -6.22 13.17
C GLY A 128 7.01 -5.59 13.63
N ASP A 129 7.10 -4.30 13.49
CA ASP A 129 8.27 -3.54 13.93
C ASP A 129 7.97 -2.73 15.19
N ARG A 130 8.96 -1.96 15.64
CA ARG A 130 8.87 -1.19 16.88
C ARG A 130 7.77 -0.14 16.88
N THR A 131 7.31 0.31 15.74
CA THR A 131 6.27 1.34 15.62
C THR A 131 4.86 0.76 15.62
N MET A 132 4.72 -0.56 15.54
CA MET A 132 3.45 -1.25 15.48
C MET A 132 3.04 -1.75 16.86
N ALA A 133 1.79 -1.45 17.25
CA ALA A 133 1.20 -2.02 18.47
C ALA A 133 0.69 -3.44 18.22
N SER A 134 0.21 -3.71 16.99
CA SER A 134 -0.33 -5.02 16.62
C SER A 134 -0.24 -5.22 15.11
N VAL A 135 -0.13 -6.49 14.71
CA VAL A 135 -0.29 -6.91 13.31
C VAL A 135 -1.61 -7.67 13.24
N ASN A 136 -2.60 -7.10 12.55
CA ASN A 136 -3.95 -7.64 12.53
C ASN A 136 -4.18 -8.62 11.40
N TYR A 137 -3.46 -8.46 10.29
CA TYR A 137 -3.55 -9.30 9.12
C TYR A 137 -2.22 -9.27 8.38
N LYS A 138 -1.74 -10.41 7.91
CA LYS A 138 -0.42 -10.49 7.28
C LYS A 138 -0.40 -11.38 6.07
N VAL A 139 0.54 -11.13 5.18
CA VAL A 139 0.75 -11.93 3.99
C VAL A 139 1.17 -13.34 4.37
N ASN A 140 0.65 -14.31 3.61
CA ASN A 140 1.08 -15.71 3.71
C ASN A 140 2.19 -15.92 2.68
N VAL A 141 3.42 -15.87 3.14
CA VAL A 141 4.60 -16.15 2.32
C VAL A 141 5.48 -17.12 3.05
N ASP A 142 5.99 -18.11 2.32
CA ASP A 142 7.03 -19.00 2.82
C ASP A 142 8.32 -18.20 2.94
N GLN A 143 8.45 -17.52 4.06
CA GLN A 143 9.74 -16.95 4.39
C GLN A 143 10.52 -17.95 5.21
N PRO A 144 11.77 -18.26 4.83
CA PRO A 144 12.67 -18.84 5.79
C PRO A 144 12.70 -17.83 6.95
N GLN A 145 12.10 -18.21 8.06
CA GLN A 145 12.11 -17.35 9.23
C GLN A 145 13.57 -17.07 9.57
N SER A 146 13.95 -15.83 9.39
CA SER A 146 15.22 -15.40 9.89
C SER A 146 15.17 -15.55 11.41
N LYS A 147 16.06 -16.38 11.93
CA LYS A 147 16.17 -16.62 13.37
C LYS A 147 16.51 -15.36 14.15
N ASN A 148 16.77 -14.26 13.47
CA ASN A 148 17.22 -12.99 14.05
C ASN A 148 16.15 -11.90 13.99
N ILE A 149 14.91 -12.27 13.75
CA ILE A 149 13.80 -11.30 13.73
C ILE A 149 13.05 -11.36 15.04
#